data_f6e2dd955a152895617b41733b9f823f
#
_entry.id   f6e2dd955a152895617b41733b9f823f
#
_cell.length_a   1.000
_cell.length_b   1.000
_cell.length_c   1.000
_cell.angle_alpha   90.00
_cell.angle_beta   90.00
_cell.angle_gamma   90.00
#
_symmetry.space_group_name_H-M   'P 1'
#
loop_
_entity.id
_entity.type
_entity.pdbx_description
1 polymer ?
#
loop_
_entity_poly.entity_id
_entity_poly.type
_entity_poly.pdbx_seq_one_letter_code
_entity_poly.pdbx_strand_id
1 'polypeptide(L)'
;MYRFRRSNMMYPMMHSGMGMAPFFKVTVFEQEHFQGKCQEFTSECCNIQQCGFDNIRSIRVESGAWVGYEHHDFQGQQFVLERGEYPHWDSYCGNLAYHVERFMSFRPIFCAAHQSSRMMIYEKENFLGRCTELCDDYPSLQAMGWCGIRVGSMHVQCGAFVCYEFPGYRGRQYIMECEKHNGDYQHWKNWGSHSQTPQIQSIRRIQH
;
A
#
# COMPACT_ATOMS: atom_id res chain seq x y z
N MET A 1 -4.09 -7.71 19.43
CA MET A 1 -4.17 -7.39 18.70
C MET A 1 -4.81 -6.40 18.34
N TYR A 2 -4.71 -5.81 17.94
CA TYR A 2 -5.32 -4.95 17.50
C TYR A 2 -6.14 -4.91 16.69
N ARG A 3 -6.39 -5.14 16.48
CA ARG A 3 -7.10 -5.16 15.64
C ARG A 3 -8.10 -4.48 15.63
N PHE A 4 -8.12 -4.09 15.69
CA PHE A 4 -8.93 -3.29 15.52
C PHE A 4 -9.49 -2.63 15.42
N ARG A 5 -9.65 -2.97 15.23
CA ARG A 5 -10.17 -2.46 15.01
C ARG A 5 -10.69 -2.05 14.69
N ARG A 6 -10.92 -2.71 14.20
CA ARG A 6 -11.44 -2.42 13.73
C ARG A 6 -12.00 -1.85 13.93
N SER A 7 -12.00 -2.23 13.85
CA SER A 7 -12.66 -1.60 13.80
C SER A 7 -13.05 -0.84 14.02
N ASN A 8 -13.05 -1.38 14.16
CA ASN A 8 -13.54 -0.57 14.15
C ASN A 8 -13.55 0.16 14.26
N MET A 9 -13.49 -0.27 14.24
CA MET A 9 -13.66 0.41 14.15
C MET A 9 -13.61 1.11 14.35
N MET A 10 -13.46 0.78 14.49
CA MET A 10 -13.57 1.44 14.42
C MET A 10 -13.34 2.19 14.77
N TYR A 11 -13.17 2.13 15.07
CA TYR A 11 -13.17 2.91 15.09
C TYR A 11 -13.12 3.63 15.60
N PRO A 12 -13.22 3.58 15.89
CA PRO A 12 -13.30 4.25 16.09
C PRO A 12 -13.19 4.91 16.57
N MET A 13 -13.31 4.91 16.73
CA MET A 13 -13.37 5.56 16.85
C MET A 13 -13.38 6.33 17.24
N MET A 14 -13.66 6.40 17.44
CA MET A 14 -13.80 7.07 17.48
C MET A 14 -13.93 7.82 17.93
N HIS A 15 -14.37 8.22 18.27
CA HIS A 15 -14.76 8.92 18.40
C HIS A 15 -15.26 9.66 18.59
N SER A 16 -15.92 9.94 18.88
CA SER A 16 -16.50 10.31 18.83
C SER A 16 -16.84 10.94 18.55
N GLY A 17 -17.42 11.09 18.53
CA GLY A 17 -17.79 11.24 18.02
C GLY A 17 -17.73 11.52 17.36
N MET A 18 -18.16 11.57 17.44
CA MET A 18 -18.01 11.43 16.72
C MET A 18 -17.58 11.25 15.97
N GLY A 19 -17.42 10.95 15.88
CA GLY A 19 -16.99 10.37 15.20
C GLY A 19 -16.59 10.13 14.57
N MET A 20 -16.61 9.94 14.32
CA MET A 20 -16.37 9.36 13.60
C MET A 20 -15.82 8.79 12.68
N ALA A 21 -15.80 8.71 12.64
CA ALA A 21 -15.37 7.55 11.95
C ALA A 21 -14.54 7.89 10.79
N PRO A 22 -13.50 7.23 10.64
CA PRO A 22 -12.69 7.47 9.51
C PRO A 22 -13.43 7.02 8.31
N PHE A 23 -13.34 7.79 7.33
CA PHE A 23 -13.90 7.43 6.09
C PHE A 23 -12.79 7.16 5.14
N PHE A 24 -13.05 6.24 4.25
CA PHE A 24 -12.20 6.04 3.11
C PHE A 24 -12.91 6.71 1.96
N LYS A 25 -12.27 7.72 1.38
CA LYS A 25 -12.87 8.45 0.28
C LYS A 25 -11.83 8.81 -0.75
N VAL A 26 -12.06 8.37 -1.97
CA VAL A 26 -11.20 8.66 -3.10
C VAL A 26 -12.07 9.12 -4.26
N THR A 27 -11.60 10.13 -4.99
CA THR A 27 -12.24 10.58 -6.22
C THR A 27 -11.31 10.27 -7.38
N VAL A 28 -11.82 9.56 -8.37
CA VAL A 28 -11.05 9.16 -9.54
C VAL A 28 -11.54 9.91 -10.76
N PHE A 29 -10.61 10.21 -11.68
CA PHE A 29 -10.89 11.00 -12.86
C PHE A 29 -10.42 10.27 -14.11
N GLU A 30 -11.18 10.41 -15.17
CA GLU A 30 -10.90 9.77 -16.44
C GLU A 30 -9.66 10.33 -17.13
N GLN A 31 -9.38 11.60 -16.90
CA GLN A 31 -8.26 12.29 -17.53
C GLN A 31 -7.28 12.82 -16.50
N GLU A 32 -6.10 13.20 -16.96
CA GLU A 32 -5.09 13.80 -16.09
C GLU A 32 -5.57 15.14 -15.55
N HIS A 33 -4.92 15.58 -14.48
CA HIS A 33 -5.17 16.87 -13.84
C HIS A 33 -6.63 17.07 -13.43
N PHE A 34 -7.25 15.96 -12.97
CA PHE A 34 -8.60 15.99 -12.39
C PHE A 34 -9.64 16.48 -13.36
N GLN A 35 -9.52 16.08 -14.61
CA GLN A 35 -10.44 16.46 -15.68
C GLN A 35 -11.26 15.26 -16.13
N GLY A 36 -12.35 15.57 -16.83
CA GLY A 36 -13.23 14.57 -17.42
C GLY A 36 -14.17 13.95 -16.41
N LYS A 37 -14.68 12.79 -16.76
CA LYS A 37 -15.61 12.05 -15.91
C LYS A 37 -14.96 11.73 -14.58
N CYS A 38 -15.70 11.89 -13.49
CA CYS A 38 -15.20 11.56 -12.16
C CYS A 38 -16.25 10.83 -11.34
N GLN A 39 -15.77 10.13 -10.30
CA GLN A 39 -16.66 9.44 -9.38
C GLN A 39 -15.96 9.28 -8.03
N GLU A 40 -16.75 9.41 -6.96
CA GLU A 40 -16.27 9.17 -5.60
C GLU A 40 -16.49 7.72 -5.22
N PHE A 41 -15.55 7.17 -4.48
CA PHE A 41 -15.66 5.83 -3.92
C PHE A 41 -15.33 5.87 -2.44
N THR A 42 -16.10 5.10 -1.66
CA THR A 42 -15.87 4.95 -0.21
C THR A 42 -15.56 3.51 0.16
N SER A 43 -15.50 2.62 -0.82
CA SER A 43 -15.17 1.22 -0.65
C SER A 43 -14.40 0.73 -1.85
N GLU A 44 -14.02 -0.53 -1.85
CA GLU A 44 -13.23 -1.08 -2.93
C GLU A 44 -13.97 -1.14 -4.26
N CYS A 45 -13.20 -1.11 -5.33
CA CYS A 45 -13.71 -1.30 -6.68
C CYS A 45 -12.81 -2.30 -7.38
N CYS A 46 -13.34 -3.48 -7.67
CA CYS A 46 -12.54 -4.54 -8.29
C CYS A 46 -12.40 -4.37 -9.81
N ASN A 47 -13.23 -3.53 -10.42
CA ASN A 47 -13.13 -3.28 -11.87
C ASN A 47 -13.79 -1.95 -12.21
N ILE A 48 -12.99 -0.94 -12.54
CA ILE A 48 -13.52 0.38 -12.86
C ILE A 48 -14.37 0.39 -14.11
N GLN A 49 -14.22 -0.58 -14.99
CA GLN A 49 -15.01 -0.66 -16.20
C GLN A 49 -16.49 -0.93 -15.88
N GLN A 50 -16.77 -1.59 -14.78
CA GLN A 50 -18.15 -1.80 -14.31
C GLN A 50 -18.79 -0.49 -13.85
N CYS A 51 -17.99 0.52 -13.56
CA CYS A 51 -18.46 1.85 -13.20
C CYS A 51 -18.45 2.82 -14.39
N GLY A 52 -18.14 2.30 -15.57
CA GLY A 52 -18.18 3.09 -16.79
C GLY A 52 -16.89 3.84 -17.11
N PHE A 53 -15.76 3.46 -16.49
CA PHE A 53 -14.48 4.07 -16.81
C PHE A 53 -13.65 3.12 -17.67
N ASP A 54 -13.01 3.63 -18.72
CA ASP A 54 -12.03 2.85 -19.47
C ASP A 54 -10.69 2.81 -18.72
N ASN A 55 -10.34 3.92 -18.10
CA ASN A 55 -9.11 4.05 -17.35
C ASN A 55 -9.25 5.21 -16.38
N ILE A 56 -8.41 5.22 -15.35
CA ILE A 56 -8.29 6.32 -14.42
C ILE A 56 -6.90 6.92 -14.61
N ARG A 57 -6.84 8.24 -14.80
CA ARG A 57 -5.60 8.93 -15.09
C ARG A 57 -5.19 9.94 -14.02
N SER A 58 -6.11 10.32 -13.14
CA SER A 58 -5.77 11.13 -11.97
C SER A 58 -6.68 10.78 -10.82
N ILE A 59 -6.20 11.01 -9.60
CA ILE A 59 -6.83 10.54 -8.39
C ILE A 59 -6.66 11.60 -7.32
N ARG A 60 -7.72 11.81 -6.54
CA ARG A 60 -7.65 12.65 -5.34
C ARG A 60 -8.09 11.80 -4.16
N VAL A 61 -7.17 11.56 -3.22
CA VAL A 61 -7.48 10.81 -2.00
C VAL A 61 -7.84 11.82 -0.93
N GLU A 62 -9.10 11.80 -0.53
CA GLU A 62 -9.59 12.77 0.43
C GLU A 62 -9.46 12.26 1.85
N SER A 63 -9.53 10.93 2.04
CA SER A 63 -9.52 10.35 3.37
C SER A 63 -9.08 8.89 3.31
N GLY A 64 -8.25 8.49 4.27
CA GLY A 64 -7.76 7.13 4.40
C GLY A 64 -6.57 6.85 3.49
N ALA A 65 -6.05 5.63 3.58
CA ALA A 65 -5.01 5.14 2.69
C ALA A 65 -5.61 4.05 1.80
N TRP A 66 -5.16 4.03 0.55
CA TRP A 66 -5.67 3.13 -0.47
C TRP A 66 -4.51 2.47 -1.20
N VAL A 67 -4.79 1.34 -1.82
CA VAL A 67 -3.86 0.75 -2.79
C VAL A 67 -4.58 0.61 -4.12
N GLY A 68 -3.93 1.08 -5.17
CA GLY A 68 -4.41 0.96 -6.54
C GLY A 68 -3.63 -0.12 -7.27
N TYR A 69 -4.25 -0.71 -8.28
CA TYR A 69 -3.67 -1.82 -9.03
C TYR A 69 -3.75 -1.56 -10.52
N GLU A 70 -2.73 -2.04 -11.21
CA GLU A 70 -2.63 -1.92 -12.65
C GLU A 70 -3.80 -2.58 -13.37
N HIS A 71 -4.24 -3.76 -12.89
CA HIS A 71 -5.29 -4.55 -13.52
C HIS A 71 -6.51 -4.66 -12.60
N HIS A 72 -7.61 -5.19 -13.16
CA HIS A 72 -8.79 -5.45 -12.36
C HIS A 72 -8.52 -6.60 -11.38
N ASP A 73 -9.41 -6.76 -10.40
CA ASP A 73 -9.34 -7.80 -9.37
C ASP A 73 -8.04 -7.74 -8.55
N PHE A 74 -7.52 -6.52 -8.35
CA PHE A 74 -6.38 -6.29 -7.48
C PHE A 74 -5.13 -7.04 -7.95
N GLN A 75 -4.87 -6.99 -9.26
CA GLN A 75 -3.75 -7.66 -9.88
C GLN A 75 -2.78 -6.68 -10.52
N GLY A 76 -1.54 -7.11 -10.69
CA GLY A 76 -0.50 -6.31 -11.33
C GLY A 76 0.22 -5.39 -10.36
N GLN A 77 0.84 -4.35 -10.89
CA GLN A 77 1.59 -3.38 -10.10
C GLN A 77 0.69 -2.75 -9.03
N GLN A 78 1.27 -2.52 -7.85
CA GLN A 78 0.57 -1.90 -6.72
C GLN A 78 1.08 -0.47 -6.54
N PHE A 79 0.17 0.43 -6.17
CA PHE A 79 0.49 1.82 -5.91
C PHE A 79 -0.16 2.25 -4.60
N VAL A 80 0.65 2.68 -3.64
CA VAL A 80 0.11 3.23 -2.41
C VAL A 80 -0.43 4.62 -2.70
N LEU A 81 -1.64 4.89 -2.23
CA LEU A 81 -2.32 6.16 -2.41
C LEU A 81 -2.71 6.68 -1.03
N GLU A 82 -1.94 7.62 -0.54
CA GLU A 82 -2.21 8.28 0.73
C GLU A 82 -2.91 9.60 0.47
N ARG A 83 -3.45 10.21 1.50
CA ARG A 83 -4.21 11.45 1.36
C ARG A 83 -3.41 12.49 0.57
N GLY A 84 -4.00 13.02 -0.48
CA GLY A 84 -3.34 13.96 -1.36
C GLY A 84 -3.82 13.85 -2.79
N GLU A 85 -3.08 14.46 -3.68
CA GLU A 85 -3.44 14.56 -5.09
C GLU A 85 -2.42 13.87 -5.98
N TYR A 86 -2.92 13.15 -6.97
CA TYR A 86 -2.12 12.40 -7.93
C TYR A 86 -2.59 12.80 -9.32
N PRO A 87 -2.02 13.90 -9.89
CA PRO A 87 -2.53 14.46 -11.15
C PRO A 87 -2.19 13.64 -12.39
N HIS A 88 -1.19 12.78 -12.32
CA HIS A 88 -0.84 11.90 -13.44
C HIS A 88 -0.04 10.69 -12.91
N TRP A 89 0.24 9.74 -13.80
CA TRP A 89 0.75 8.43 -13.42
C TRP A 89 2.07 8.48 -12.63
N ASP A 90 2.96 9.40 -12.93
CA ASP A 90 4.24 9.45 -12.23
C ASP A 90 4.11 9.95 -10.79
N SER A 91 2.94 10.49 -10.43
CA SER A 91 2.69 10.88 -9.04
C SER A 91 2.55 9.66 -8.13
N TYR A 92 2.16 8.49 -8.66
CA TYR A 92 1.97 7.29 -7.84
C TYR A 92 2.94 6.16 -8.20
N CYS A 93 3.52 6.15 -9.38
CA CYS A 93 4.42 5.07 -9.79
C CYS A 93 5.76 5.10 -9.08
N GLY A 94 6.27 6.26 -8.73
CA GLY A 94 7.52 6.38 -7.98
C GLY A 94 8.78 6.00 -8.74
N ASN A 95 8.67 5.53 -9.99
CA ASN A 95 9.83 5.18 -10.81
C ASN A 95 9.43 5.12 -12.28
N LEU A 96 10.11 5.91 -13.09
CA LEU A 96 9.81 6.00 -14.52
C LEU A 96 10.08 4.71 -15.28
N ALA A 97 10.95 3.84 -14.76
CA ALA A 97 11.26 2.56 -15.42
C ALA A 97 10.06 1.61 -15.44
N TYR A 98 9.09 1.81 -14.54
CA TYR A 98 7.90 0.96 -14.47
C TYR A 98 6.66 1.80 -14.77
N HIS A 99 6.70 2.44 -15.91
CA HIS A 99 5.63 3.32 -16.38
C HIS A 99 4.31 2.54 -16.52
N VAL A 100 3.34 2.87 -15.68
CA VAL A 100 2.04 2.23 -15.69
C VAL A 100 0.98 3.31 -15.76
N GLU A 101 0.29 3.41 -16.88
CA GLU A 101 -0.79 4.37 -17.07
C GLU A 101 -2.16 3.73 -16.86
N ARG A 102 -2.22 2.48 -16.48
CA ARG A 102 -3.47 1.77 -16.21
C ARG A 102 -3.73 1.74 -14.72
N PHE A 103 -4.96 1.95 -14.37
CA PHE A 103 -5.41 1.91 -12.98
C PHE A 103 -6.82 1.34 -13.02
N MET A 104 -6.95 0.05 -12.72
CA MET A 104 -8.18 -0.67 -13.01
C MET A 104 -8.95 -1.13 -11.77
N SER A 105 -8.31 -1.14 -10.61
CA SER A 105 -8.95 -1.54 -9.36
C SER A 105 -8.25 -0.87 -8.19
N PHE A 106 -8.94 -0.78 -7.05
CA PHE A 106 -8.37 -0.18 -5.86
C PHE A 106 -9.17 -0.63 -4.63
N ARG A 107 -8.53 -0.55 -3.49
CA ARG A 107 -9.17 -0.90 -2.22
C ARG A 107 -8.58 -0.09 -1.07
N PRO A 108 -9.34 0.07 0.03
CA PRO A 108 -8.81 0.73 1.22
C PRO A 108 -7.77 -0.15 1.93
N ILE A 109 -6.87 0.50 2.66
CA ILE A 109 -5.95 -0.15 3.59
C ILE A 109 -6.48 0.18 4.99
N PHE A 110 -7.14 -0.80 5.63
CA PHE A 110 -7.88 -0.51 6.86
C PHE A 110 -6.98 -0.33 8.07
N CYS A 111 -5.83 -0.97 8.09
CA CYS A 111 -4.98 -1.04 9.27
C CYS A 111 -3.77 -0.11 9.24
N ALA A 112 -3.78 0.95 8.44
CA ALA A 112 -2.65 1.87 8.34
C ALA A 112 -2.52 2.71 9.60
N ALA A 113 -1.79 2.23 10.59
CA ALA A 113 -1.71 2.80 11.93
C ALA A 113 -0.46 3.66 12.14
N HIS A 114 0.19 4.10 11.14
CA HIS A 114 1.42 4.90 11.05
C HIS A 114 2.37 4.76 12.26
N GLN A 115 2.13 5.50 13.35
CA GLN A 115 3.05 5.51 14.50
C GLN A 115 3.13 4.18 15.23
N SER A 116 2.10 3.36 15.14
CA SER A 116 2.08 2.05 15.77
C SER A 116 2.53 0.95 14.83
N SER A 117 2.87 1.28 13.59
CA SER A 117 3.28 0.27 12.60
C SER A 117 4.54 -0.43 13.05
N ARG A 118 4.54 -1.77 12.92
CA ARG A 118 5.65 -2.61 13.38
C ARG A 118 5.68 -3.88 12.56
N MET A 119 6.87 -4.24 12.10
CA MET A 119 7.03 -5.48 11.36
C MET A 119 8.42 -6.06 11.61
N MET A 120 8.54 -7.38 11.34
CA MET A 120 9.82 -8.07 11.33
C MET A 120 10.17 -8.42 9.90
N ILE A 121 11.43 -8.24 9.52
CA ILE A 121 11.94 -8.75 8.26
C ILE A 121 12.98 -9.82 8.55
N TYR A 122 13.04 -10.84 7.69
CA TYR A 122 13.90 -12.00 7.86
C TYR A 122 14.75 -12.21 6.63
N GLU A 123 15.96 -12.69 6.85
CA GLU A 123 16.93 -12.93 5.79
C GLU A 123 16.47 -14.02 4.82
N LYS A 124 15.80 -15.03 5.33
CA LYS A 124 15.39 -16.20 4.56
C LYS A 124 13.90 -16.39 4.58
N GLU A 125 13.41 -17.25 3.70
CA GLU A 125 12.00 -17.62 3.64
C GLU A 125 11.55 -18.27 4.93
N ASN A 126 10.25 -18.25 5.15
CA ASN A 126 9.61 -18.92 6.29
C ASN A 126 10.15 -18.44 7.64
N PHE A 127 10.48 -17.15 7.72
CA PHE A 127 10.88 -16.48 8.96
C PHE A 127 12.16 -17.08 9.55
N LEU A 128 13.11 -17.43 8.69
CA LEU A 128 14.38 -18.00 9.07
C LEU A 128 15.52 -17.01 8.83
N GLY A 129 16.66 -17.28 9.45
CA GLY A 129 17.85 -16.47 9.32
C GLY A 129 17.81 -15.24 10.22
N ARG A 130 18.69 -14.29 9.92
CA ARG A 130 18.73 -13.06 10.69
C ARG A 130 17.44 -12.27 10.48
N CYS A 131 17.08 -11.53 11.52
CA CYS A 131 15.88 -10.72 11.46
C CYS A 131 16.12 -9.38 12.14
N THR A 132 15.26 -8.42 11.83
CA THR A 132 15.27 -7.13 12.50
C THR A 132 13.85 -6.58 12.56
N GLU A 133 13.58 -5.83 13.61
CA GLU A 133 12.28 -5.19 13.78
C GLU A 133 12.30 -3.80 13.16
N LEU A 134 11.24 -3.47 12.42
CA LEU A 134 11.09 -2.17 11.78
C LEU A 134 9.88 -1.48 12.36
N CYS A 135 10.04 -0.22 12.76
CA CYS A 135 8.95 0.58 13.31
C CYS A 135 9.01 2.03 12.83
N ASP A 136 9.77 2.29 11.77
CA ASP A 136 9.99 3.63 11.26
C ASP A 136 10.01 3.60 9.72
N ASP A 137 10.53 4.65 9.12
CA ASP A 137 10.71 4.74 7.68
C ASP A 137 12.19 4.58 7.36
N TYR A 138 12.49 3.70 6.40
CA TYR A 138 13.88 3.35 6.07
C TYR A 138 14.12 3.57 4.59
N PRO A 139 14.69 4.72 4.21
CA PRO A 139 15.00 4.98 2.79
C PRO A 139 16.09 4.07 2.25
N SER A 140 16.85 3.41 3.12
CA SER A 140 17.82 2.39 2.71
C SER A 140 17.97 1.38 3.84
N LEU A 141 17.57 0.13 3.58
CA LEU A 141 17.75 -0.93 4.56
C LEU A 141 19.22 -1.20 4.80
N GLN A 142 20.07 -1.12 3.77
CA GLN A 142 21.50 -1.33 3.92
C GLN A 142 22.14 -0.27 4.81
N ALA A 143 21.69 0.98 4.70
CA ALA A 143 22.21 2.06 5.54
C ALA A 143 21.90 1.85 7.01
N MET A 144 20.83 1.12 7.33
CA MET A 144 20.49 0.83 8.73
C MET A 144 21.07 -0.50 9.19
N GLY A 145 21.86 -1.17 8.35
CA GLY A 145 22.58 -2.38 8.74
C GLY A 145 22.05 -3.68 8.16
N TRP A 146 21.06 -3.65 7.29
CA TRP A 146 20.56 -4.89 6.69
C TRP A 146 21.61 -5.51 5.77
N CYS A 147 21.63 -6.83 5.73
CA CYS A 147 22.74 -7.59 5.17
C CYS A 147 22.81 -7.66 3.65
N GLY A 148 21.84 -7.08 2.92
CA GLY A 148 21.89 -7.15 1.46
C GLY A 148 20.71 -6.43 0.84
N ILE A 149 20.40 -6.82 -0.41
CA ILE A 149 19.35 -6.18 -1.17
C ILE A 149 18.05 -7.00 -1.18
N ARG A 150 18.02 -8.10 -0.41
CA ARG A 150 16.91 -9.05 -0.42
C ARG A 150 16.31 -9.20 0.96
N VAL A 151 15.01 -9.47 0.97
CA VAL A 151 14.29 -9.86 2.18
C VAL A 151 13.62 -11.19 1.87
N GLY A 152 13.82 -12.19 2.72
CA GLY A 152 13.28 -13.52 2.47
C GLY A 152 11.83 -13.69 2.89
N SER A 153 11.47 -13.08 4.02
CA SER A 153 10.10 -13.14 4.55
C SER A 153 9.86 -11.98 5.49
N MET A 154 8.58 -11.71 5.76
CA MET A 154 8.17 -10.59 6.59
C MET A 154 6.96 -10.97 7.44
N HIS A 155 6.87 -10.38 8.63
CA HIS A 155 5.69 -10.51 9.47
C HIS A 155 5.28 -9.14 9.97
N VAL A 156 4.08 -8.70 9.60
CA VAL A 156 3.55 -7.39 9.99
C VAL A 156 2.75 -7.56 11.27
N GLN A 157 3.25 -7.02 12.36
CA GLN A 157 2.63 -7.15 13.68
C GLN A 157 1.51 -6.15 13.87
N CYS A 158 1.65 -4.95 13.31
CA CYS A 158 0.68 -3.88 13.44
C CYS A 158 0.84 -2.91 12.28
N GLY A 159 -0.27 -2.35 11.81
CA GLY A 159 -0.24 -1.33 10.79
C GLY A 159 0.01 -1.86 9.39
N ALA A 160 0.56 -0.99 8.54
CA ALA A 160 0.83 -1.32 7.16
C ALA A 160 2.08 -0.60 6.69
N PHE A 161 2.80 -1.25 5.79
CA PHE A 161 4.04 -0.73 5.21
C PHE A 161 3.99 -0.84 3.69
N VAL A 162 4.69 0.06 3.03
CA VAL A 162 4.99 -0.11 1.61
C VAL A 162 6.47 -0.38 1.48
N CYS A 163 6.77 -1.48 0.78
CA CYS A 163 8.14 -1.92 0.52
C CYS A 163 8.48 -1.62 -0.92
N TYR A 164 9.69 -1.16 -1.17
CA TYR A 164 10.13 -0.76 -2.49
C TYR A 164 11.34 -1.56 -2.90
N GLU A 165 11.41 -1.84 -4.18
CA GLU A 165 12.48 -2.62 -4.78
C GLU A 165 13.84 -1.94 -4.61
N PHE A 166 13.89 -0.61 -4.75
CA PHE A 166 15.15 0.16 -4.73
C PHE A 166 15.21 1.10 -3.55
N PRO A 167 16.40 1.63 -3.22
CA PRO A 167 16.51 2.65 -2.18
C PRO A 167 15.79 3.93 -2.58
N GLY A 168 15.42 4.72 -1.58
CA GLY A 168 14.77 6.01 -1.81
C GLY A 168 13.32 5.88 -2.24
N TYR A 169 12.67 4.75 -1.89
CA TYR A 169 11.25 4.53 -2.17
C TYR A 169 10.96 4.54 -3.65
N ARG A 170 11.71 3.73 -4.38
CA ARG A 170 11.61 3.64 -5.83
C ARG A 170 11.43 2.20 -6.28
N GLY A 171 10.91 2.04 -7.50
CA GLY A 171 10.69 0.75 -8.10
C GLY A 171 9.34 0.17 -7.76
N ARG A 172 9.23 -1.15 -7.90
CA ARG A 172 7.98 -1.85 -7.60
C ARG A 172 7.61 -1.65 -6.14
N GLN A 173 6.31 -1.49 -5.92
CA GLN A 173 5.76 -1.31 -4.58
C GLN A 173 5.05 -2.57 -4.15
N TYR A 174 5.23 -2.94 -2.89
CA TYR A 174 4.56 -4.08 -2.29
C TYR A 174 3.93 -3.63 -0.98
N ILE A 175 2.61 -3.78 -0.87
CA ILE A 175 1.86 -3.33 0.32
C ILE A 175 1.76 -4.50 1.29
N MET A 176 2.27 -4.29 2.51
CA MET A 176 2.29 -5.30 3.57
C MET A 176 1.38 -4.86 4.69
N GLU A 177 0.38 -5.67 4.99
CA GLU A 177 -0.67 -5.33 5.93
C GLU A 177 -0.79 -6.37 7.03
N CYS A 178 -1.02 -5.93 8.27
CA CYS A 178 -1.17 -6.85 9.39
C CYS A 178 -2.45 -7.68 9.28
N GLU A 179 -3.45 -7.20 8.55
CA GLU A 179 -4.72 -7.90 8.39
C GLU A 179 -4.78 -8.82 7.18
N LYS A 180 -3.72 -8.86 6.38
CA LYS A 180 -3.64 -9.78 5.25
C LYS A 180 -2.73 -10.93 5.63
N HIS A 181 -3.16 -12.17 5.36
CA HIS A 181 -2.37 -13.36 5.67
C HIS A 181 -1.98 -13.46 7.16
N ASN A 182 -2.78 -12.88 8.05
CA ASN A 182 -2.42 -12.72 9.47
C ASN A 182 -1.08 -12.02 9.68
N GLY A 183 -0.72 -11.14 8.74
CA GLY A 183 0.54 -10.42 8.76
C GLY A 183 1.72 -11.21 8.20
N ASP A 184 1.53 -12.46 7.76
CA ASP A 184 2.61 -13.35 7.36
C ASP A 184 2.83 -13.33 5.85
N TYR A 185 4.07 -13.06 5.46
CA TYR A 185 4.52 -13.03 4.06
C TYR A 185 5.76 -13.92 3.99
N GLN A 186 5.56 -15.25 3.86
CA GLN A 186 6.62 -16.25 4.00
C GLN A 186 7.60 -16.28 2.84
N HIS A 187 7.19 -15.77 1.66
CA HIS A 187 7.97 -15.87 0.44
C HIS A 187 7.63 -14.68 -0.45
N TRP A 188 8.58 -14.28 -1.30
CA TRP A 188 8.35 -13.14 -2.19
C TRP A 188 7.14 -13.33 -3.10
N LYS A 189 6.73 -14.55 -3.38
CA LYS A 189 5.52 -14.81 -4.17
C LYS A 189 4.24 -14.36 -3.45
N ASN A 190 4.30 -14.13 -2.14
CA ASN A 190 3.16 -13.63 -1.39
C ASN A 190 3.04 -12.11 -1.43
N TRP A 191 3.97 -11.41 -2.06
CA TRP A 191 4.03 -9.95 -2.00
C TRP A 191 3.10 -9.28 -2.99
N GLY A 192 2.63 -10.01 -3.98
CA GLY A 192 1.72 -9.50 -5.00
C GLY A 192 1.89 -10.25 -6.31
N SER A 193 0.91 -10.14 -7.19
CA SER A 193 0.92 -10.86 -8.47
C SER A 193 2.02 -10.39 -9.41
N HIS A 194 2.56 -9.17 -9.18
CA HIS A 194 3.64 -8.60 -9.99
C HIS A 194 5.03 -8.94 -9.44
N SER A 195 5.11 -9.63 -8.31
CA SER A 195 6.37 -9.91 -7.67
C SER A 195 7.18 -10.93 -8.45
N GLN A 196 8.46 -10.65 -8.69
CA GLN A 196 9.35 -11.49 -9.47
C GLN A 196 10.67 -11.78 -8.79
N THR A 197 10.94 -11.14 -7.63
CA THR A 197 12.26 -11.18 -7.00
C THR A 197 12.10 -10.82 -5.53
N PRO A 198 13.00 -11.32 -4.66
CA PRO A 198 12.98 -10.95 -3.24
C PRO A 198 13.64 -9.60 -2.94
N GLN A 199 13.94 -8.81 -3.96
CA GLN A 199 14.65 -7.55 -3.76
C GLN A 199 13.75 -6.50 -3.11
N ILE A 200 14.16 -6.04 -1.92
CA ILE A 200 13.55 -4.94 -1.17
C ILE A 200 14.68 -4.12 -0.59
N GLN A 201 14.72 -2.82 -0.87
CA GLN A 201 15.81 -1.96 -0.38
C GLN A 201 15.34 -0.73 0.39
N SER A 202 14.04 -0.42 0.37
CA SER A 202 13.50 0.63 1.23
C SER A 202 12.08 0.27 1.65
N ILE A 203 11.69 0.74 2.83
CA ILE A 203 10.40 0.41 3.44
C ILE A 203 9.93 1.63 4.20
N ARG A 204 8.67 1.99 4.09
CA ARG A 204 8.11 3.04 4.92
C ARG A 204 6.72 2.67 5.41
N ARG A 205 6.33 3.33 6.49
CA ARG A 205 5.00 3.15 7.08
C ARG A 205 3.96 3.85 6.22
N ILE A 206 2.74 3.34 6.26
CA ILE A 206 1.59 3.95 5.59
C ILE A 206 0.73 4.62 6.64
N GLN A 207 0.17 5.78 6.30
CA GLN A 207 -0.73 6.49 7.21
C GLN A 207 -2.05 6.82 6.50
N HIS A 208 -3.08 6.90 7.30
CA HIS A 208 -4.39 7.31 6.80
C HIS A 208 -4.41 8.79 6.40
#